data_5a6c263541a285b694e63fc92ca477b8
#
_entry.id   5a6c263541a285b694e63fc92ca477b8
#
_cell.length_a   1.000
_cell.length_b   1.000
_cell.length_c   1.000
_cell.angle_alpha   90.00
_cell.angle_beta   90.00
_cell.angle_gamma   90.00
#
_symmetry.space_group_name_H-M   'P 1'
#
loop_
_entity.id
_entity.type
_entity.pdbx_description
1 polymer ?
#
loop_
_entity_poly.entity_id
_entity_poly.type
_entity_poly.pdbx_seq_one_letter_code
_entity_poly.pdbx_strand_id
1 'polypeptide(L)'
;MTILIAGGGIAGLAVALTCHQIGLDVRVFESVREIRPLGVGINLQPSAVRELYDLGFEKGLEEIGVRTRDYGMYSKMGLEIWTEPRGLWAGYRWPQY
;
A
#
# COMPACT_ATOMS: atom_id res chain seq x y z
N MET A 1 20.04 -4.94 20.07
CA MET A 1 19.61 -5.88 19.00
C MET A 1 19.36 -5.07 17.74
N THR A 2 19.88 -5.53 16.61
CA THR A 2 19.66 -4.92 15.31
C THR A 2 18.85 -5.88 14.44
N ILE A 3 17.76 -5.39 13.86
CA ILE A 3 16.93 -6.16 12.94
C ILE A 3 17.49 -6.01 11.53
N LEU A 4 17.69 -7.14 10.85
CA LEU A 4 18.20 -7.18 9.49
C LEU A 4 17.04 -7.49 8.55
N ILE A 5 16.83 -6.64 7.54
CA ILE A 5 15.77 -6.79 6.56
C ILE A 5 16.38 -7.04 5.19
N ALA A 6 16.03 -8.14 4.58
CA ALA A 6 16.45 -8.49 3.23
C ALA A 6 15.36 -8.02 2.24
N GLY A 7 15.67 -6.99 1.48
CA GLY A 7 14.77 -6.40 0.50
C GLY A 7 14.23 -5.02 0.91
N GLY A 8 14.47 -4.03 0.06
CA GLY A 8 14.00 -2.64 0.21
C GLY A 8 12.75 -2.33 -0.63
N GLY A 9 11.87 -3.32 -0.81
CA GLY A 9 10.56 -3.11 -1.40
C GLY A 9 9.56 -2.51 -0.40
N ILE A 10 8.30 -2.44 -0.78
CA ILE A 10 7.23 -1.84 0.05
C ILE A 10 7.18 -2.49 1.44
N ALA A 11 7.16 -3.82 1.50
CA ALA A 11 7.08 -4.55 2.76
C ALA A 11 8.31 -4.33 3.64
N GLY A 12 9.51 -4.45 3.07
CA GLY A 12 10.76 -4.26 3.81
C GLY A 12 10.90 -2.85 4.37
N LEU A 13 10.57 -1.85 3.57
CA LEU A 13 10.61 -0.45 4.01
C LEU A 13 9.53 -0.14 5.05
N ALA A 14 8.33 -0.71 4.91
CA ALA A 14 7.27 -0.55 5.92
C ALA A 14 7.70 -1.14 7.27
N VAL A 15 8.28 -2.34 7.27
CA VAL A 15 8.83 -2.96 8.49
C VAL A 15 9.94 -2.10 9.09
N ALA A 16 10.85 -1.57 8.25
CA ALA A 16 11.92 -0.70 8.71
C ALA A 16 11.40 0.55 9.42
N LEU A 17 10.42 1.21 8.82
CA LEU A 17 9.79 2.40 9.40
C LEU A 17 9.05 2.08 10.71
N THR A 18 8.35 0.97 10.77
CA THR A 18 7.67 0.52 11.98
C THR A 18 8.67 0.23 13.10
N CYS A 19 9.77 -0.46 12.78
CA CYS A 19 10.85 -0.70 13.75
C CYS A 19 11.43 0.60 14.27
N HIS A 20 11.65 1.56 13.37
CA HIS A 20 12.16 2.88 13.75
C HIS A 20 11.21 3.61 14.70
N GLN A 21 9.90 3.57 14.42
CA GLN A 21 8.89 4.21 15.29
C GLN A 21 8.91 3.67 16.72
N ILE A 22 9.17 2.39 16.89
CA ILE A 22 9.20 1.75 18.21
C ILE A 22 10.61 1.69 18.82
N GLY A 23 11.57 2.39 18.22
CA GLY A 23 12.91 2.54 18.76
C GLY A 23 13.85 1.36 18.56
N LEU A 24 13.59 0.50 17.57
CA LEU A 24 14.47 -0.62 17.24
C LEU A 24 15.45 -0.23 16.14
N ASP A 25 16.70 -0.66 16.31
CA ASP A 25 17.70 -0.51 15.26
C ASP A 25 17.39 -1.46 14.10
N VAL A 26 17.52 -0.95 12.88
CA VAL A 26 17.21 -1.72 11.70
C VAL A 26 18.24 -1.44 10.58
N ARG A 27 18.55 -2.47 9.82
CA ARG A 27 19.33 -2.37 8.59
C ARG A 27 18.59 -3.06 7.44
N VAL A 28 18.47 -2.34 6.32
CA VAL A 28 17.82 -2.85 5.11
C VAL A 28 18.90 -3.13 4.06
N PHE A 29 18.86 -4.33 3.49
CA PHE A 29 19.74 -4.76 2.41
C PHE A 29 18.92 -4.91 1.13
N GLU A 30 19.28 -4.14 0.11
CA GLU A 30 18.60 -4.11 -1.19
C GLU A 30 19.61 -4.45 -2.29
N SER A 31 19.21 -5.35 -3.20
CA SER A 31 20.08 -5.79 -4.30
C SER A 31 20.16 -4.77 -5.45
N VAL A 32 19.18 -3.90 -5.59
CA VAL A 32 19.15 -2.87 -6.64
C VAL A 32 19.94 -1.66 -6.20
N ARG A 33 20.81 -1.13 -7.05
CA ARG A 33 21.61 0.05 -6.73
C ARG A 33 20.79 1.30 -6.54
N GLU A 34 19.66 1.41 -7.27
CA GLU A 34 18.78 2.55 -7.23
C GLU A 34 17.33 2.08 -7.22
N ILE A 35 16.59 2.50 -6.21
CA ILE A 35 15.16 2.20 -6.11
C ILE A 35 14.41 3.08 -7.09
N ARG A 36 13.69 2.47 -8.03
CA ARG A 36 12.92 3.15 -9.07
C ARG A 36 11.49 2.64 -9.09
N PRO A 37 10.54 3.48 -9.53
CA PRO A 37 9.19 2.98 -9.83
C PRO A 37 9.25 1.91 -10.91
N LEU A 38 8.51 0.81 -10.71
CA LEU A 38 8.50 -0.30 -11.67
C LEU A 38 7.50 -0.10 -12.81
N GLY A 39 6.80 1.03 -12.86
CA GLY A 39 5.81 1.33 -13.89
C GLY A 39 4.54 0.48 -13.79
N VAL A 40 4.26 -0.12 -12.63
CA VAL A 40 3.07 -0.92 -12.37
C VAL A 40 2.16 -0.23 -11.37
N GLY A 41 0.86 -0.45 -11.50
CA GLY A 41 -0.10 -0.01 -10.51
C GLY A 41 -0.13 -0.93 -9.30
N ILE A 42 -0.39 -0.38 -8.13
CA ILE A 42 -0.54 -1.14 -6.89
C ILE A 42 -1.90 -0.82 -6.31
N ASN A 43 -2.65 -1.87 -5.97
CA ASN A 43 -3.92 -1.74 -5.28
C ASN A 43 -3.68 -1.92 -3.78
N LEU A 44 -3.86 -0.83 -3.02
CA LEU A 44 -3.67 -0.84 -1.57
C LEU A 44 -5.01 -1.06 -0.87
N GLN A 45 -5.15 -2.21 -0.25
CA GLN A 45 -6.34 -2.55 0.54
C GLN A 45 -6.44 -1.69 1.80
N PRO A 46 -7.64 -1.50 2.39
CA PRO A 46 -7.80 -0.69 3.58
C PRO A 46 -6.89 -1.09 4.75
N SER A 47 -6.60 -2.37 4.91
CA SER A 47 -5.67 -2.86 5.96
C SER A 47 -4.24 -2.35 5.76
N ALA A 48 -3.77 -2.29 4.52
CA ALA A 48 -2.46 -1.72 4.19
C ALA A 48 -2.47 -0.20 4.34
N VAL A 49 -3.55 0.45 3.93
CA VAL A 49 -3.71 1.91 4.06
C VAL A 49 -3.67 2.33 5.53
N ARG A 50 -4.31 1.56 6.43
CA ARG A 50 -4.24 1.79 7.87
C ARG A 50 -2.79 1.87 8.34
N GLU A 51 -1.97 0.89 7.98
CA GLU A 51 -0.56 0.85 8.38
C GLU A 51 0.24 2.03 7.81
N LEU A 52 -0.02 2.38 6.55
CA LEU A 52 0.64 3.52 5.93
C LEU A 52 0.22 4.85 6.55
N TYR A 53 -1.03 5.00 6.95
CA TYR A 53 -1.51 6.17 7.69
C TYR A 53 -0.82 6.28 9.05
N ASP A 54 -0.68 5.17 9.77
CA ASP A 54 0.03 5.14 11.05
C ASP A 54 1.52 5.50 10.88
N LEU A 55 2.10 5.24 9.72
CA LEU A 55 3.46 5.66 9.37
C LEU A 55 3.55 7.13 8.90
N GLY A 56 2.43 7.84 8.81
CA GLY A 56 2.41 9.27 8.44
C GLY A 56 2.25 9.54 6.94
N PHE A 57 1.81 8.56 6.15
CA PHE A 57 1.69 8.70 4.67
C PHE A 57 0.31 9.09 4.17
N GLU A 58 -0.62 9.50 5.05
CA GLU A 58 -1.98 9.88 4.63
C GLU A 58 -1.96 10.95 3.54
N LYS A 59 -1.25 12.06 3.80
CA LYS A 59 -1.15 13.16 2.83
C LYS A 59 -0.49 12.71 1.53
N GLY A 60 0.60 11.94 1.61
CA GLY A 60 1.30 11.43 0.44
C GLY A 60 0.40 10.53 -0.42
N LEU A 61 -0.37 9.64 0.21
CA LEU A 61 -1.31 8.78 -0.51
C LEU A 61 -2.43 9.57 -1.18
N GLU A 62 -2.96 10.61 -0.53
CA GLU A 62 -3.97 11.48 -1.15
C GLU A 62 -3.42 12.25 -2.35
N GLU A 63 -2.14 12.63 -2.32
CA GLU A 63 -1.50 13.37 -3.41
C GLU A 63 -1.24 12.51 -4.64
N ILE A 64 -0.84 11.25 -4.46
CA ILE A 64 -0.41 10.38 -5.57
C ILE A 64 -1.38 9.27 -5.90
N GLY A 65 -2.28 8.92 -4.98
CA GLY A 65 -3.19 7.79 -5.13
C GLY A 65 -4.55 8.21 -5.66
N VAL A 66 -5.28 7.21 -6.13
CA VAL A 66 -6.67 7.36 -6.54
C VAL A 66 -7.52 6.49 -5.62
N ARG A 67 -8.48 7.09 -4.93
CA ARG A 67 -9.41 6.34 -4.08
C ARG A 67 -10.30 5.47 -4.94
N THR A 68 -10.25 4.16 -4.70
CA THR A 68 -11.08 3.19 -5.38
C THR A 68 -12.46 3.15 -4.74
N ARG A 69 -13.49 3.43 -5.52
CA ARG A 69 -14.88 3.43 -5.07
C ARG A 69 -15.53 2.06 -5.19
N ASP A 70 -15.34 1.41 -6.32
CA ASP A 70 -15.95 0.12 -6.62
C ASP A 70 -15.02 -0.74 -7.48
N TYR A 71 -15.33 -2.02 -7.51
CA TYR A 71 -14.68 -2.99 -8.37
C TYR A 71 -15.74 -3.64 -9.23
N GLY A 72 -15.58 -3.56 -10.54
CA GLY A 72 -16.52 -4.13 -11.48
C GLY A 72 -15.91 -5.17 -12.40
N MET A 73 -16.64 -6.24 -12.65
CA MET A 73 -16.31 -7.24 -13.66
C MET A 73 -17.34 -7.20 -14.77
N TYR A 74 -16.86 -7.13 -16.00
CA TYR A 74 -17.68 -7.03 -17.18
C TYR A 74 -17.31 -8.10 -18.19
N SER A 75 -18.29 -8.55 -18.99
CA SER A 75 -18.00 -9.45 -20.10
C SER A 75 -17.31 -8.69 -21.23
N LYS A 76 -16.74 -9.44 -22.19
CA LYS A 76 -16.17 -8.84 -23.41
C LYS A 76 -17.16 -8.04 -24.23
N MET A 77 -18.47 -8.25 -24.01
CA MET A 77 -19.57 -7.51 -24.66
C MET A 77 -20.00 -6.27 -23.87
N GLY A 78 -19.35 -5.96 -22.76
CA GLY A 78 -19.66 -4.82 -21.91
C GLY A 78 -20.80 -5.06 -20.93
N LEU A 79 -21.26 -6.29 -20.76
CA LEU A 79 -22.30 -6.62 -19.78
C LEU A 79 -21.70 -6.74 -18.39
N GLU A 80 -22.31 -6.09 -17.41
CA GLU A 80 -21.91 -6.21 -16.02
C GLU A 80 -22.15 -7.62 -15.50
N ILE A 81 -21.10 -8.27 -15.00
CA ILE A 81 -21.17 -9.57 -14.35
C ILE A 81 -21.33 -9.37 -12.85
N TRP A 82 -20.54 -8.47 -12.27
CA TRP A 82 -20.51 -8.25 -10.84
C TRP A 82 -19.82 -6.93 -10.50
N THR A 83 -20.35 -6.21 -9.50
CA THR A 83 -19.75 -4.99 -8.99
C THR A 83 -19.90 -4.99 -7.47
N GLU A 84 -18.85 -4.56 -6.79
CA GLU A 84 -18.88 -4.38 -5.33
C GLU A 84 -18.21 -3.07 -4.92
N PRO A 85 -18.67 -2.46 -3.81
CA PRO A 85 -18.01 -1.27 -3.26
C PRO A 85 -16.66 -1.62 -2.65
N ARG A 86 -15.77 -0.61 -2.59
CA ARG A 86 -14.43 -0.74 -2.03
C ARG A 86 -14.14 0.39 -1.03
N GLY A 87 -13.19 0.11 -0.11
CA GLY A 87 -12.70 1.10 0.83
C GLY A 87 -13.82 1.72 1.68
N LEU A 88 -13.87 3.03 1.72
CA LEU A 88 -14.87 3.76 2.48
C LEU A 88 -16.31 3.44 2.05
N TRP A 89 -16.52 3.20 0.75
CA TRP A 89 -17.85 2.86 0.21
C TRP A 89 -18.30 1.44 0.56
N ALA A 90 -17.35 0.58 0.95
CA ALA A 90 -17.66 -0.76 1.47
C ALA A 90 -17.86 -0.78 3.00
N GLY A 91 -17.77 0.38 3.67
CA GLY A 91 -17.92 0.49 5.11
C GLY A 91 -16.62 0.37 5.91
N TYR A 92 -15.46 0.32 5.25
CA TYR A 92 -14.17 0.34 5.96
C TYR A 92 -13.85 1.74 6.46
N ARG A 93 -13.06 1.83 7.54
CA ARG A 93 -12.63 3.10 8.11
C ARG A 93 -11.55 3.79 7.28
N TRP A 94 -10.87 3.04 6.43
CA TRP A 94 -9.79 3.54 5.59
C TRP A 94 -10.16 3.37 4.12
N PRO A 95 -9.72 4.30 3.27
CA PRO A 95 -9.94 4.17 1.83
C PRO A 95 -9.09 3.04 1.24
N GLN A 96 -9.42 2.66 0.03
CA GLN A 96 -8.60 1.83 -0.85
C GLN A 96 -8.02 2.72 -1.94
N TYR A 97 -6.75 2.55 -2.21
CA TYR A 97 -6.09 3.27 -3.30
C TYR A 97 -5.64 2.33 -4.41
#